data_259c0be9ee265c2ee3be879252d52abd
#
_entry.id   259c0be9ee265c2ee3be879252d52abd
#
_cell.length_a   1.000
_cell.length_b   1.000
_cell.length_c   1.000
_cell.angle_alpha   90.00
_cell.angle_beta   90.00
_cell.angle_gamma   90.00
#
_symmetry.space_group_name_H-M   'P 1'
#
loop_
_entity.id
_entity.type
_entity.pdbx_description
1 polymer ?
#
loop_
_entity_poly.entity_id
_entity_poly.type
_entity_poly.pdbx_seq_one_letter_code
_entity_poly.pdbx_strand_id
1 'polypeptide(L)'
;KIQVSDVSDVSQSYILYCEGGDRNKGRTGELLHEVYPHVTDIRKLGSAGLETAWVAAGKRDAYFTTRIEPWDVAAGVLLVQEAGGRVSDFQGNPWQPRTGDLLFSNEKLHNKTLGLISCQ
;
A
#
# COMPACT_ATOMS: atom_id res chain seq x y z
N LYS A 1 11.68 17.66 -5.39
CA LYS A 1 12.03 16.29 -5.05
C LYS A 1 10.89 15.65 -4.26
N ILE A 2 10.37 14.52 -4.75
CA ILE A 2 9.30 13.82 -4.05
C ILE A 2 9.86 13.07 -2.83
N GLN A 3 9.01 12.92 -1.84
CA GLN A 3 9.35 12.24 -0.61
C GLN A 3 8.06 11.68 0.01
N VAL A 4 8.14 10.47 0.55
CA VAL A 4 7.00 9.85 1.24
C VAL A 4 6.61 10.68 2.46
N SER A 5 5.38 10.46 2.96
CA SER A 5 4.89 11.18 4.12
C SER A 5 5.68 10.83 5.38
N ASP A 6 5.50 11.63 6.41
CA ASP A 6 6.19 11.50 7.69
C ASP A 6 5.27 10.98 8.80
N VAL A 7 4.08 10.57 8.44
CA VAL A 7 3.09 10.08 9.40
C VAL A 7 3.56 8.77 10.01
N SER A 8 3.55 8.68 11.33
CA SER A 8 4.00 7.51 12.05
C SER A 8 2.90 6.83 12.87
N ASP A 9 1.76 7.49 13.01
CA ASP A 9 0.62 6.96 13.77
C ASP A 9 -0.42 6.44 12.79
N VAL A 10 -0.67 5.14 12.83
CA VAL A 10 -1.64 4.49 11.94
C VAL A 10 -3.01 5.17 12.03
N SER A 11 -3.42 5.61 13.23
CA SER A 11 -4.73 6.24 13.41
C SER A 11 -4.86 7.56 12.64
N GLN A 12 -3.75 8.17 12.23
CA GLN A 12 -3.73 9.41 11.48
C GLN A 12 -3.43 9.20 10.00
N SER A 13 -3.37 7.96 9.55
CA SER A 13 -2.97 7.66 8.19
C SER A 13 -4.13 7.70 7.22
N TYR A 14 -3.83 8.11 5.99
CA TYR A 14 -4.73 8.09 4.85
C TYR A 14 -4.21 7.03 3.88
N ILE A 15 -5.02 6.01 3.63
CA ILE A 15 -4.58 4.82 2.90
C ILE A 15 -5.34 4.69 1.58
N LEU A 16 -4.66 4.22 0.56
CA LEU A 16 -5.27 3.86 -0.72
C LEU A 16 -5.28 2.34 -0.85
N TYR A 17 -6.20 1.84 -1.65
CA TYR A 17 -6.24 0.41 -1.93
C TYR A 17 -6.75 0.15 -3.33
N CYS A 18 -6.49 -1.06 -3.82
CA CYS A 18 -7.14 -1.54 -5.02
C CYS A 18 -7.08 -3.07 -5.02
N GLU A 19 -8.11 -3.72 -5.52
CA GLU A 19 -8.03 -5.13 -5.84
C GLU A 19 -7.30 -5.29 -7.17
N GLY A 20 -6.40 -6.26 -7.24
CA GLY A 20 -5.63 -6.52 -8.45
C GLY A 20 -6.41 -7.31 -9.49
N GLY A 21 -5.68 -8.08 -10.29
CA GLY A 21 -6.27 -8.79 -11.42
C GLY A 21 -7.32 -9.84 -11.06
N ASP A 22 -7.29 -10.37 -9.85
CA ASP A 22 -8.26 -11.38 -9.42
C ASP A 22 -9.60 -10.77 -9.02
N ARG A 23 -9.65 -9.47 -8.76
CA ARG A 23 -10.83 -8.74 -8.33
C ARG A 23 -11.61 -9.45 -7.23
N ASN A 24 -10.90 -10.08 -6.31
CA ASN A 24 -11.52 -10.79 -5.20
C ASN A 24 -12.05 -9.81 -4.17
N LYS A 25 -13.30 -9.39 -4.35
CA LYS A 25 -13.93 -8.39 -3.49
C LYS A 25 -14.17 -8.89 -2.08
N GLY A 26 -14.41 -10.19 -1.92
CA GLY A 26 -14.56 -10.78 -0.60
C GLY A 26 -13.30 -10.61 0.23
N ARG A 27 -12.17 -10.95 -0.34
CA ARG A 27 -10.87 -10.79 0.33
C ARG A 27 -10.55 -9.33 0.57
N THR A 28 -10.79 -8.47 -0.42
CA THR A 28 -10.58 -7.03 -0.26
C THR A 28 -11.47 -6.47 0.84
N GLY A 29 -12.73 -6.92 0.90
CA GLY A 29 -13.64 -6.51 1.97
C GLY A 29 -13.14 -6.91 3.35
N GLU A 30 -12.58 -8.10 3.49
CA GLU A 30 -12.00 -8.54 4.75
C GLU A 30 -10.80 -7.66 5.16
N LEU A 31 -9.94 -7.34 4.20
CA LEU A 31 -8.80 -6.44 4.45
C LEU A 31 -9.27 -5.06 4.88
N LEU A 32 -10.28 -4.52 4.20
CA LEU A 32 -10.84 -3.23 4.56
C LEU A 32 -11.45 -3.26 5.96
N HIS A 33 -12.13 -4.35 6.31
CA HIS A 33 -12.71 -4.50 7.63
C HIS A 33 -11.64 -4.48 8.72
N GLU A 34 -10.49 -5.10 8.46
CA GLU A 34 -9.39 -5.14 9.44
C GLU A 34 -8.64 -3.81 9.53
N VAL A 35 -8.53 -3.09 8.43
CA VAL A 35 -7.68 -1.89 8.37
C VAL A 35 -8.47 -0.63 8.70
N TYR A 36 -9.67 -0.48 8.14
CA TYR A 36 -10.42 0.77 8.21
C TYR A 36 -10.67 1.28 9.63
N PRO A 37 -11.01 0.44 10.62
CA PRO A 37 -11.25 0.95 11.97
C PRO A 37 -10.04 1.61 12.63
N HIS A 38 -8.84 1.38 12.09
CA HIS A 38 -7.60 1.81 12.72
C HIS A 38 -6.94 3.00 12.03
N VAL A 39 -7.52 3.50 10.94
CA VAL A 39 -6.92 4.56 10.12
C VAL A 39 -7.90 5.73 9.98
N THR A 40 -7.42 6.86 9.46
CA THR A 40 -8.30 8.02 9.27
C THR A 40 -9.27 7.79 8.11
N ASP A 41 -8.78 7.29 6.98
CA ASP A 41 -9.61 7.08 5.81
C ASP A 41 -8.96 6.11 4.86
N ILE A 42 -9.77 5.45 4.05
CA ILE A 42 -9.31 4.57 2.97
C ILE A 42 -10.06 4.96 1.70
N ARG A 43 -9.33 5.07 0.59
CA ARG A 43 -9.91 5.41 -0.71
C ARG A 43 -9.33 4.54 -1.80
N LYS A 44 -10.08 4.44 -2.90
CA LYS A 44 -9.69 3.75 -4.11
C LYS A 44 -9.72 4.76 -5.25
N LEU A 45 -8.58 4.94 -5.92
CA LEU A 45 -8.50 5.87 -7.05
C LEU A 45 -8.68 5.18 -8.40
N GLY A 46 -8.51 3.87 -8.44
CA GLY A 46 -8.72 3.08 -9.65
C GLY A 46 -7.53 3.00 -10.59
N SER A 47 -6.36 3.46 -10.17
CA SER A 47 -5.15 3.41 -10.98
C SER A 47 -3.94 3.13 -10.09
N ALA A 48 -3.31 1.98 -10.26
CA ALA A 48 -2.12 1.63 -9.48
C ALA A 48 -0.99 2.65 -9.69
N GLY A 49 -0.83 3.16 -10.92
CA GLY A 49 0.17 4.17 -11.20
C GLY A 49 -0.05 5.44 -10.39
N LEU A 50 -1.30 5.91 -10.35
CA LEU A 50 -1.64 7.11 -9.61
C LEU A 50 -1.52 6.86 -8.10
N GLU A 51 -1.98 5.71 -7.63
CA GLU A 51 -1.99 5.39 -6.21
C GLU A 51 -0.57 5.30 -5.65
N THR A 52 0.34 4.63 -6.36
CA THR A 52 1.74 4.55 -5.94
C THR A 52 2.43 5.92 -6.02
N ALA A 53 2.12 6.71 -7.05
CA ALA A 53 2.70 8.05 -7.18
C ALA A 53 2.27 8.96 -6.02
N TRP A 54 1.04 8.85 -5.54
CA TRP A 54 0.57 9.65 -4.42
C TRP A 54 1.28 9.27 -3.12
N VAL A 55 1.57 7.98 -2.92
CA VAL A 55 2.37 7.55 -1.76
C VAL A 55 3.78 8.10 -1.87
N ALA A 56 4.40 7.99 -3.04
CA ALA A 56 5.76 8.51 -3.26
C ALA A 56 5.85 10.02 -3.03
N ALA A 57 4.78 10.75 -3.35
CA ALA A 57 4.75 12.21 -3.18
C ALA A 57 4.32 12.65 -1.78
N GLY A 58 4.03 11.71 -0.89
CA GLY A 58 3.61 12.05 0.47
C GLY A 58 2.18 12.52 0.60
N LYS A 59 1.37 12.39 -0.44
CA LYS A 59 -0.04 12.82 -0.44
C LYS A 59 -0.96 11.80 0.22
N ARG A 60 -0.52 10.57 0.27
CA ARG A 60 -1.16 9.48 1.00
C ARG A 60 -0.06 8.70 1.70
N ASP A 61 -0.43 7.98 2.75
CA ASP A 61 0.57 7.42 3.64
C ASP A 61 0.90 5.98 3.31
N ALA A 62 -0.05 5.25 2.73
CA ALA A 62 0.15 3.86 2.36
C ALA A 62 -0.82 3.45 1.24
N TYR A 63 -0.50 2.35 0.58
CA TYR A 63 -1.33 1.77 -0.47
C TYR A 63 -1.16 0.25 -0.42
N PHE A 64 -2.26 -0.48 -0.36
CA PHE A 64 -2.19 -1.93 -0.47
C PHE A 64 -3.01 -2.43 -1.65
N THR A 65 -2.56 -3.51 -2.25
CA THR A 65 -3.25 -4.12 -3.38
C THR A 65 -3.08 -5.63 -3.33
N THR A 66 -4.04 -6.35 -3.89
CA THR A 66 -4.03 -7.81 -3.91
C THR A 66 -3.76 -8.31 -5.32
N ARG A 67 -2.88 -9.31 -5.43
CA ARG A 67 -2.57 -10.00 -6.69
C ARG A 67 -2.33 -9.07 -7.86
N ILE A 68 -1.51 -8.04 -7.64
CA ILE A 68 -1.16 -7.09 -8.67
C ILE A 68 -0.06 -7.69 -9.56
N GLU A 69 -0.12 -7.42 -10.86
CA GLU A 69 0.92 -7.85 -11.77
C GLU A 69 2.13 -6.95 -11.69
N PRO A 70 3.35 -7.49 -11.84
CA PRO A 70 4.55 -6.68 -11.67
C PRO A 70 4.64 -5.50 -12.65
N TRP A 71 4.13 -5.67 -13.89
CA TRP A 71 4.18 -4.57 -14.87
C TRP A 71 3.26 -3.41 -14.52
N ASP A 72 2.25 -3.63 -13.66
CA ASP A 72 1.34 -2.57 -13.24
C ASP A 72 1.95 -1.68 -12.16
N VAL A 73 2.97 -2.15 -11.45
CA VAL A 73 3.51 -1.46 -10.29
C VAL A 73 5.01 -1.21 -10.33
N ALA A 74 5.73 -1.75 -11.32
CA ALA A 74 7.20 -1.66 -11.33
C ALA A 74 7.70 -0.22 -11.21
N ALA A 75 7.12 0.72 -11.96
CA ALA A 75 7.49 2.13 -11.89
C ALA A 75 7.15 2.72 -10.53
N GLY A 76 5.98 2.36 -9.98
CA GLY A 76 5.55 2.83 -8.66
C GLY A 76 6.43 2.32 -7.54
N VAL A 77 6.89 1.07 -7.63
CA VAL A 77 7.83 0.50 -6.66
C VAL A 77 9.10 1.35 -6.63
N LEU A 78 9.65 1.64 -7.80
CA LEU A 78 10.87 2.44 -7.90
C LEU A 78 10.66 3.84 -7.33
N LEU A 79 9.53 4.48 -7.69
CA LEU A 79 9.22 5.83 -7.18
C LEU A 79 9.15 5.85 -5.66
N VAL A 80 8.43 4.91 -5.05
CA VAL A 80 8.28 4.87 -3.60
C VAL A 80 9.62 4.62 -2.92
N GLN A 81 10.41 3.69 -3.45
CA GLN A 81 11.74 3.40 -2.89
C GLN A 81 12.67 4.62 -3.00
N GLU A 82 12.68 5.28 -4.15
CA GLU A 82 13.50 6.49 -4.36
C GLU A 82 13.04 7.65 -3.47
N ALA A 83 11.78 7.68 -3.10
CA ALA A 83 11.21 8.71 -2.23
C ALA A 83 11.39 8.38 -0.74
N GLY A 84 12.11 7.32 -0.41
CA GLY A 84 12.39 6.94 0.97
C GLY A 84 11.37 6.01 1.59
N GLY A 85 10.46 5.46 0.80
CA GLY A 85 9.45 4.53 1.29
C GLY A 85 9.88 3.08 1.17
N ARG A 86 8.97 2.20 1.52
CA ARG A 86 9.19 0.76 1.52
C ARG A 86 8.07 0.05 0.77
N VAL A 87 8.43 -0.99 0.03
CA VAL A 87 7.48 -1.85 -0.67
C VAL A 87 7.75 -3.30 -0.28
N SER A 88 6.74 -3.99 0.19
CA SER A 88 6.87 -5.39 0.59
C SER A 88 5.62 -6.17 0.24
N ASP A 89 5.71 -7.49 0.31
CA ASP A 89 4.50 -8.31 0.32
C ASP A 89 3.82 -8.23 1.70
N PHE A 90 2.73 -8.95 1.89
CA PHE A 90 1.97 -8.89 3.14
C PHE A 90 2.66 -9.63 4.29
N GLN A 91 3.70 -10.39 4.02
CA GLN A 91 4.52 -11.03 5.03
C GLN A 91 5.76 -10.20 5.39
N GLY A 92 5.92 -9.04 4.75
CA GLY A 92 7.05 -8.16 5.02
C GLY A 92 8.29 -8.42 4.18
N ASN A 93 8.23 -9.36 3.23
CA ASN A 93 9.35 -9.64 2.35
C ASN A 93 9.49 -8.55 1.29
N PRO A 94 10.72 -8.18 0.91
CA PRO A 94 10.92 -7.17 -0.13
C PRO A 94 10.23 -7.54 -1.44
N TRP A 95 9.80 -6.53 -2.18
CA TRP A 95 9.14 -6.73 -3.46
C TRP A 95 10.00 -7.57 -4.40
N GLN A 96 9.35 -8.50 -5.09
CA GLN A 96 9.93 -9.29 -6.17
C GLN A 96 9.07 -9.09 -7.43
N PRO A 97 9.66 -9.13 -8.64
CA PRO A 97 8.90 -8.90 -9.88
C PRO A 97 8.04 -10.11 -10.24
N ARG A 98 7.00 -10.31 -9.48
CA ARG A 98 6.02 -11.40 -9.68
C ARG A 98 4.66 -10.93 -9.19
N THR A 99 3.61 -11.62 -9.62
CA THR A 99 2.25 -11.37 -9.14
C THR A 99 2.19 -11.58 -7.64
N GLY A 100 1.55 -10.66 -6.92
CA GLY A 100 1.42 -10.81 -5.48
C GLY A 100 0.68 -9.66 -4.83
N ASP A 101 0.54 -9.79 -3.53
CA ASP A 101 -0.06 -8.77 -2.67
C ASP A 101 1.03 -7.85 -2.19
N LEU A 102 0.81 -6.55 -2.26
CA LEU A 102 1.85 -5.58 -1.94
C LEU A 102 1.34 -4.49 -1.02
N LEU A 103 2.23 -4.00 -0.16
CA LEU A 103 2.04 -2.81 0.65
C LEU A 103 3.15 -1.81 0.32
N PHE A 104 2.74 -0.58 0.03
CA PHE A 104 3.62 0.57 -0.21
C PHE A 104 3.37 1.57 0.91
N SER A 105 4.41 2.05 1.56
CA SER A 105 4.23 3.06 2.60
C SER A 105 5.55 3.74 2.93
N ASN A 106 5.49 4.74 3.83
CA ASN A 106 6.71 5.23 4.44
C ASN A 106 7.24 4.18 5.43
N GLU A 107 8.49 4.31 5.85
CA GLU A 107 9.13 3.34 6.75
C GLU A 107 8.46 3.28 8.12
N LYS A 108 8.01 4.40 8.62
CA LYS A 108 7.48 4.49 9.99
C LYS A 108 6.17 3.73 10.15
N LEU A 109 5.35 3.71 9.11
CA LEU A 109 4.04 3.05 9.14
C LEU A 109 4.08 1.59 8.68
N HIS A 110 5.13 1.20 7.96
CA HIS A 110 5.09 -0.05 7.20
C HIS A 110 4.78 -1.28 8.07
N ASN A 111 5.56 -1.49 9.12
CA ASN A 111 5.37 -2.66 9.98
C ASN A 111 4.04 -2.60 10.74
N LYS A 112 3.61 -1.41 11.14
CA LYS A 112 2.33 -1.23 11.83
C LYS A 112 1.17 -1.60 10.93
N THR A 113 1.24 -1.18 9.67
CA THR A 113 0.20 -1.49 8.68
C THR A 113 0.20 -2.98 8.34
N LEU A 114 1.39 -3.58 8.19
CA LEU A 114 1.50 -5.03 8.00
C LEU A 114 0.82 -5.80 9.13
N GLY A 115 0.96 -5.33 10.37
CA GLY A 115 0.32 -5.96 11.51
C GLY A 115 -1.19 -6.00 11.39
N LEU A 116 -1.81 -4.98 10.82
CA LEU A 116 -3.25 -4.97 10.57
C LEU A 116 -3.64 -5.94 9.45
N ILE A 117 -2.85 -5.99 8.39
CA ILE A 117 -3.13 -6.81 7.21
C ILE A 117 -2.90 -8.29 7.49
N SER A 118 -1.82 -8.61 8.18
CA SER A 118 -1.43 -10.01 8.38
C SER A 118 -2.25 -10.73 9.43
N CYS A 119 -3.19 -10.05 10.07
CA CYS A 119 -4.17 -10.70 10.93
C CYS A 119 -5.21 -11.49 10.15
N GLN A 120 -5.15 -11.46 8.83
CA GLN A 120 -6.07 -12.21 7.95
C GLN A 120 -5.85 -13.73 7.98
#